data_c77ea7effc7fbd734555c9b4dcedbc7f
#
_entry.id   c77ea7effc7fbd734555c9b4dcedbc7f
#
_cell.length_a   1.000
_cell.length_b   1.000
_cell.length_c   1.000
_cell.angle_alpha   90.00
_cell.angle_beta   90.00
_cell.angle_gamma   90.00
#
_symmetry.space_group_name_H-M   'P 1'
#
loop_
_entity.id
_entity.type
_entity.pdbx_description
1 polymer ?
#
loop_
_entity_poly.entity_id
_entity_poly.type
_entity_poly.pdbx_seq_one_letter_code
_entity_poly.pdbx_strand_id
1 'polypeptide(L)'
;MYKRQVLGNALIAEGVDILFVAAGGSGNGVFTAAKEAEGVKVIGCDVDQYDDGANGDSNIVLTSGLKVMHDTVYNVLNEVKDGSFKGANVTLTAADDATGFVSEEGRCQLTAEAIEKINAAQALLKEGKIVPAANFNGVTPETFTW
;
A
#
# COMPACT_ATOMS: atom_id res chain seq x y z
N MET A 1 12.45 1.89 14.96
CA MET A 1 12.75 2.94 13.98
C MET A 1 14.18 2.82 13.43
N TYR A 2 15.23 2.95 14.20
CA TYR A 2 16.64 2.89 13.75
C TYR A 2 17.01 1.65 12.91
N LYS A 3 16.61 0.44 13.34
CA LYS A 3 16.89 -0.80 12.57
C LYS A 3 16.28 -0.77 11.15
N ARG A 4 15.14 -0.13 10.96
CA ARG A 4 14.50 -0.02 9.64
C ARG A 4 15.18 1.04 8.78
N GLN A 5 15.71 2.11 9.37
CA GLN A 5 16.53 3.07 8.65
C GLN A 5 17.82 2.41 8.12
N VAL A 6 18.48 1.60 8.93
CA VAL A 6 19.69 0.85 8.50
C VAL A 6 19.38 -0.08 7.32
N LEU A 7 18.24 -0.79 7.36
CA LEU A 7 17.81 -1.64 6.24
C LEU A 7 17.47 -0.82 5.00
N GLY A 8 16.79 0.32 5.14
CA GLY A 8 16.52 1.23 4.03
C GLY A 8 17.81 1.72 3.38
N ASN A 9 18.76 2.18 4.18
CA ASN A 9 20.08 2.61 3.69
C ASN A 9 20.84 1.48 2.97
N ALA A 10 20.75 0.23 3.47
CA ALA A 10 21.39 -0.91 2.82
C ALA A 10 20.79 -1.18 1.43
N LEU A 11 19.46 -1.17 1.30
CA LEU A 11 18.79 -1.34 0.01
C LEU A 11 19.12 -0.22 -0.97
N ILE A 12 19.13 1.02 -0.49
CA ILE A 12 19.51 2.19 -1.31
C ILE A 12 20.96 2.05 -1.80
N ALA A 13 21.87 1.58 -0.94
CA ALA A 13 23.27 1.35 -1.32
C ALA A 13 23.42 0.23 -2.38
N GLU A 14 22.48 -0.69 -2.47
CA GLU A 14 22.36 -1.70 -3.51
C GLU A 14 21.72 -1.20 -4.81
N GLY A 15 21.31 0.08 -4.86
CA GLY A 15 20.74 0.73 -6.04
C GLY A 15 19.21 0.68 -6.11
N VAL A 16 18.53 0.35 -5.01
CA VAL A 16 17.05 0.41 -4.96
C VAL A 16 16.63 1.87 -4.89
N ASP A 17 15.78 2.28 -5.81
CA ASP A 17 15.26 3.66 -5.95
C ASP A 17 13.80 3.82 -5.48
N ILE A 18 13.04 2.70 -5.33
CA ILE A 18 11.66 2.71 -4.81
C ILE A 18 11.55 1.67 -3.68
N LEU A 19 11.10 2.10 -2.51
CA LEU A 19 10.93 1.27 -1.33
C LEU A 19 9.44 1.15 -0.96
N PHE A 20 8.88 -0.06 -1.01
CA PHE A 20 7.55 -0.33 -0.47
C PHE A 20 7.62 -0.63 1.02
N VAL A 21 6.95 0.17 1.85
CA VAL A 21 7.20 0.21 3.30
C VAL A 21 6.06 -0.44 4.09
N ALA A 22 5.96 -1.77 4.03
CA ALA A 22 5.00 -2.56 4.81
C ALA A 22 5.61 -2.94 6.18
N ALA A 23 5.75 -1.99 7.11
CA ALA A 23 6.46 -2.19 8.38
C ALA A 23 5.79 -1.54 9.61
N GLY A 24 4.51 -1.16 9.49
CA GLY A 24 3.80 -0.43 10.53
C GLY A 24 4.54 0.83 10.98
N GLY A 25 4.38 1.28 12.21
CA GLY A 25 5.04 2.48 12.73
C GLY A 25 6.59 2.45 12.69
N SER A 26 7.20 1.28 12.56
CA SER A 26 8.67 1.18 12.39
C SER A 26 9.12 1.59 10.99
N GLY A 27 8.21 1.64 10.01
CA GLY A 27 8.44 2.08 8.64
C GLY A 27 8.95 3.51 8.52
N ASN A 28 8.66 4.38 9.49
CA ASN A 28 9.17 5.75 9.51
C ASN A 28 10.71 5.83 9.42
N GLY A 29 11.41 4.78 9.84
CA GLY A 29 12.86 4.71 9.64
C GLY A 29 13.28 4.59 8.18
N VAL A 30 12.46 3.90 7.34
CA VAL A 30 12.70 3.81 5.89
C VAL A 30 12.42 5.15 5.21
N PHE A 31 11.37 5.86 5.63
CA PHE A 31 11.11 7.23 5.16
C PHE A 31 12.28 8.17 5.46
N THR A 32 12.87 8.06 6.67
CA THR A 32 14.06 8.83 7.01
C THR A 32 15.22 8.51 6.06
N ALA A 33 15.51 7.23 5.80
CA ALA A 33 16.56 6.83 4.85
C ALA A 33 16.31 7.39 3.45
N ALA A 34 15.07 7.31 2.96
CA ALA A 34 14.71 7.83 1.63
C ALA A 34 14.80 9.36 1.54
N LYS A 35 14.48 10.10 2.62
CA LYS A 35 14.63 11.56 2.66
C LYS A 35 16.08 12.02 2.63
N GLU A 36 16.98 11.20 3.17
CA GLU A 36 18.42 11.47 3.20
C GLU A 36 19.12 11.10 1.88
N ALA A 37 18.45 10.38 0.99
CA ALA A 37 19.00 9.92 -0.29
C ALA A 37 18.40 10.70 -1.48
N GLU A 38 19.21 10.96 -2.50
CA GLU A 38 18.76 11.62 -3.71
C GLU A 38 18.03 10.66 -4.64
N GLY A 39 16.87 11.08 -5.17
CA GLY A 39 16.12 10.33 -6.18
C GLY A 39 15.34 9.12 -5.65
N VAL A 40 15.44 8.79 -4.36
CA VAL A 40 14.75 7.65 -3.76
C VAL A 40 13.31 8.03 -3.40
N LYS A 41 12.39 7.15 -3.73
CA LYS A 41 10.96 7.27 -3.46
C LYS A 41 10.45 6.13 -2.57
N VAL A 42 9.27 6.34 -1.98
CA VAL A 42 8.61 5.31 -1.19
C VAL A 42 7.16 5.11 -1.64
N ILE A 43 6.67 3.90 -1.43
CA ILE A 43 5.25 3.58 -1.48
C ILE A 43 4.82 3.33 -0.03
N GLY A 44 3.86 4.11 0.46
CA GLY A 44 3.28 3.97 1.80
C GLY A 44 2.38 2.76 1.94
N CYS A 45 1.96 2.45 3.17
CA CYS A 45 1.17 1.27 3.47
C CYS A 45 0.06 1.55 4.49
N ASP A 46 -1.06 0.86 4.34
CA ASP A 46 -2.27 0.87 5.17
C ASP A 46 -3.10 2.16 5.06
N VAL A 47 -2.47 3.32 5.16
CA VAL A 47 -3.11 4.64 5.08
C VAL A 47 -2.37 5.53 4.09
N ASP A 48 -2.99 6.65 3.71
CA ASP A 48 -2.30 7.67 2.92
C ASP A 48 -1.18 8.31 3.77
N GLN A 49 0.06 8.03 3.36
CA GLN A 49 1.26 8.53 4.03
C GLN A 49 1.94 9.68 3.26
N TYR A 50 1.21 10.37 2.38
CA TYR A 50 1.78 11.47 1.61
C TYR A 50 2.42 12.54 2.50
N ASP A 51 1.75 12.92 3.59
CA ASP A 51 2.24 13.96 4.50
C ASP A 51 3.51 13.52 5.26
N ASP A 52 3.66 12.22 5.53
CA ASP A 52 4.88 11.64 6.12
C ASP A 52 6.09 11.78 5.18
N GLY A 53 5.83 11.91 3.88
CA GLY A 53 6.85 11.98 2.84
C GLY A 53 7.41 13.37 2.58
N ALA A 54 6.90 14.42 3.21
CA ALA A 54 7.38 15.80 3.00
C ALA A 54 8.90 15.93 3.27
N ASN A 55 9.62 16.54 2.33
CA ASN A 55 11.07 16.74 2.38
C ASN A 55 11.46 18.09 1.73
N GLY A 56 11.43 19.16 2.53
CA GLY A 56 11.54 20.52 2.02
C GLY A 56 10.40 20.85 1.07
N ASP A 57 10.73 21.32 -0.13
CA ASP A 57 9.76 21.66 -1.18
C ASP A 57 9.36 20.43 -2.04
N SER A 58 9.81 19.23 -1.67
CA SER A 58 9.55 17.99 -2.37
C SER A 58 8.81 16.97 -1.50
N ASN A 59 8.40 15.85 -2.10
CA ASN A 59 7.84 14.72 -1.39
C ASN A 59 8.41 13.41 -1.93
N ILE A 60 8.73 12.48 -1.04
CA ILE A 60 9.30 11.19 -1.41
C ILE A 60 8.24 10.11 -1.67
N VAL A 61 6.97 10.33 -1.28
CA VAL A 61 5.90 9.33 -1.44
C VAL A 61 5.33 9.38 -2.86
N LEU A 62 5.43 8.27 -3.59
CA LEU A 62 4.79 8.12 -4.91
C LEU A 62 3.29 7.92 -4.79
N THR A 63 2.88 7.03 -3.93
CA THR A 63 1.51 6.65 -3.59
C THR A 63 1.53 5.86 -2.29
N SER A 64 0.37 5.46 -1.79
CA SER A 64 0.23 4.53 -0.66
C SER A 64 -0.75 3.43 -1.00
N GLY A 65 -0.38 2.18 -0.72
CA GLY A 65 -1.31 1.05 -0.72
C GLY A 65 -2.23 1.15 0.49
N LEU A 66 -3.52 1.08 0.28
CA LEU A 66 -4.52 1.31 1.31
C LEU A 66 -5.11 0.00 1.84
N LYS A 67 -5.33 -0.03 3.14
CA LYS A 67 -6.28 -0.92 3.81
C LYS A 67 -7.47 -0.06 4.25
N VAL A 68 -8.63 -0.27 3.62
CA VAL A 68 -9.82 0.59 3.79
C VAL A 68 -10.54 0.24 5.10
N MET A 69 -9.92 0.61 6.22
CA MET A 69 -10.40 0.26 7.56
C MET A 69 -11.63 1.04 7.99
N HIS A 70 -11.75 2.30 7.58
CA HIS A 70 -12.86 3.17 7.97
C HIS A 70 -14.20 2.65 7.45
N ASP A 71 -14.28 2.20 6.20
CA ASP A 71 -15.51 1.64 5.63
C ASP A 71 -15.87 0.32 6.31
N THR A 72 -14.86 -0.52 6.62
CA THR A 72 -15.07 -1.76 7.36
C THR A 72 -15.69 -1.48 8.73
N VAL A 73 -15.13 -0.52 9.48
CA VAL A 73 -15.67 -0.14 10.80
C VAL A 73 -17.07 0.44 10.68
N TYR A 74 -17.30 1.31 9.70
CA TYR A 74 -18.61 1.91 9.45
C TYR A 74 -19.68 0.85 9.13
N ASN A 75 -19.35 -0.12 8.28
CA ASN A 75 -20.26 -1.20 7.91
C ASN A 75 -20.61 -2.07 9.12
N VAL A 76 -19.61 -2.48 9.93
CA VAL A 76 -19.84 -3.26 11.16
C VAL A 76 -20.70 -2.48 12.17
N LEU A 77 -20.50 -1.18 12.32
CA LEU A 77 -21.33 -0.34 13.20
C LEU A 77 -22.78 -0.27 12.72
N ASN A 78 -23.03 -0.21 11.40
CA ASN A 78 -24.38 -0.27 10.86
C ASN A 78 -25.03 -1.64 11.11
N GLU A 79 -24.32 -2.74 10.92
CA GLU A 79 -24.81 -4.09 11.24
C GLU A 79 -25.20 -4.21 12.72
N VAL A 80 -24.39 -3.66 13.63
CA VAL A 80 -24.71 -3.64 15.07
C VAL A 80 -25.96 -2.82 15.33
N LYS A 81 -26.06 -1.63 14.73
CA LYS A 81 -27.23 -0.74 14.86
C LYS A 81 -28.51 -1.40 14.36
N ASP A 82 -28.45 -2.12 13.26
CA ASP A 82 -29.59 -2.76 12.63
C ASP A 82 -29.92 -4.15 13.22
N GLY A 83 -29.08 -4.63 14.15
CA GLY A 83 -29.24 -5.94 14.81
C GLY A 83 -28.88 -7.14 13.92
N SER A 84 -28.23 -6.91 12.79
CA SER A 84 -27.80 -7.95 11.84
C SER A 84 -26.40 -8.50 12.11
N PHE A 85 -25.62 -7.84 12.97
CA PHE A 85 -24.25 -8.24 13.28
C PHE A 85 -24.17 -9.66 13.81
N LYS A 86 -23.27 -10.44 13.21
CA LYS A 86 -22.93 -11.81 13.67
C LYS A 86 -21.43 -11.89 13.84
N GLY A 87 -20.98 -12.30 15.02
CA GLY A 87 -19.56 -12.56 15.28
C GLY A 87 -19.05 -13.69 14.37
N ALA A 88 -18.09 -13.37 13.49
CA ALA A 88 -17.49 -14.31 12.57
C ALA A 88 -16.06 -13.87 12.20
N ASN A 89 -15.24 -14.81 11.72
CA ASN A 89 -14.02 -14.48 11.03
C ASN A 89 -14.36 -14.12 9.57
N VAL A 90 -14.21 -12.86 9.20
CA VAL A 90 -14.49 -12.36 7.86
C VAL A 90 -13.18 -11.98 7.18
N THR A 91 -12.94 -12.51 5.99
CA THR A 91 -11.83 -12.09 5.13
C THR A 91 -12.39 -11.13 4.08
N LEU A 92 -11.97 -9.87 4.15
CA LEU A 92 -12.28 -8.87 3.14
C LEU A 92 -11.21 -8.87 2.05
N THR A 93 -11.64 -8.67 0.81
CA THR A 93 -10.81 -8.77 -0.38
C THR A 93 -10.92 -7.51 -1.24
N ALA A 94 -10.26 -7.51 -2.40
CA ALA A 94 -10.43 -6.45 -3.39
C ALA A 94 -11.88 -6.34 -3.91
N ALA A 95 -12.64 -7.45 -3.93
CA ALA A 95 -14.05 -7.44 -4.34
C ALA A 95 -14.95 -6.69 -3.34
N ASP A 96 -14.51 -6.58 -2.08
CA ASP A 96 -15.20 -5.85 -1.01
C ASP A 96 -14.73 -4.39 -0.89
N ASP A 97 -13.94 -3.90 -1.85
CA ASP A 97 -13.27 -2.60 -1.80
C ASP A 97 -12.40 -2.37 -0.54
N ALA A 98 -11.94 -3.45 0.09
CA ALA A 98 -11.18 -3.41 1.33
C ALA A 98 -9.71 -2.99 1.13
N THR A 99 -9.25 -2.94 -0.11
CA THR A 99 -7.89 -2.54 -0.50
C THR A 99 -7.92 -1.57 -1.67
N GLY A 100 -6.92 -0.71 -1.77
CA GLY A 100 -6.81 0.26 -2.83
C GLY A 100 -5.44 0.92 -2.85
N PHE A 101 -5.33 2.05 -3.52
CA PHE A 101 -4.15 2.90 -3.49
C PHE A 101 -4.55 4.37 -3.64
N VAL A 102 -3.67 5.27 -3.20
CA VAL A 102 -3.89 6.71 -3.35
C VAL A 102 -3.62 7.10 -4.80
N SER A 103 -4.63 7.62 -5.50
CA SER A 103 -4.53 8.13 -6.88
C SER A 103 -4.99 9.58 -7.00
N GLU A 104 -5.35 10.22 -5.88
CA GLU A 104 -5.83 11.60 -5.83
C GLU A 104 -4.75 12.58 -6.29
N GLU A 105 -5.16 13.56 -7.08
CA GLU A 105 -4.28 14.65 -7.53
C GLU A 105 -3.72 15.42 -6.34
N GLY A 106 -2.43 15.71 -6.36
CA GLY A 106 -1.72 16.38 -5.26
C GLY A 106 -1.27 15.45 -4.13
N ARG A 107 -1.71 14.18 -4.11
CA ARG A 107 -1.30 13.17 -3.12
C ARG A 107 -0.67 11.93 -3.75
N CYS A 108 -0.62 11.88 -5.08
CA CYS A 108 -0.04 10.80 -5.87
C CYS A 108 0.96 11.38 -6.89
N GLN A 109 2.14 10.78 -6.99
CA GLN A 109 3.18 11.16 -7.94
C GLN A 109 3.38 10.11 -9.06
N LEU A 110 2.48 9.13 -9.15
CA LEU A 110 2.50 8.16 -10.24
C LEU A 110 2.10 8.82 -11.55
N THR A 111 2.63 8.29 -12.65
CA THR A 111 2.19 8.72 -13.99
C THR A 111 0.77 8.24 -14.29
N ALA A 112 0.06 8.93 -15.17
CA ALA A 112 -1.28 8.52 -15.61
C ALA A 112 -1.29 7.09 -16.16
N GLU A 113 -0.26 6.69 -16.90
CA GLU A 113 -0.10 5.33 -17.43
C GLU A 113 0.03 4.29 -16.29
N ALA A 114 0.81 4.59 -15.24
CA ALA A 114 0.95 3.71 -14.10
C ALA A 114 -0.38 3.54 -13.34
N ILE A 115 -1.10 4.64 -13.14
CA ILE A 115 -2.43 4.63 -12.50
C ILE A 115 -3.41 3.78 -13.32
N GLU A 116 -3.43 3.92 -14.65
CA GLU A 116 -4.29 3.12 -15.53
C GLU A 116 -3.98 1.61 -15.41
N LYS A 117 -2.69 1.23 -15.45
CA LYS A 117 -2.26 -0.17 -15.28
C LYS A 117 -2.65 -0.74 -13.91
N ILE A 118 -2.48 0.04 -12.84
CA ILE A 118 -2.88 -0.40 -11.48
C ILE A 118 -4.39 -0.59 -11.41
N ASN A 119 -5.18 0.34 -11.97
CA ASN A 119 -6.63 0.22 -11.99
C ASN A 119 -7.09 -1.02 -12.80
N ALA A 120 -6.45 -1.31 -13.93
CA ALA A 120 -6.73 -2.51 -14.70
C ALA A 120 -6.41 -3.79 -13.91
N ALA A 121 -5.28 -3.83 -13.22
CA ALA A 121 -4.91 -4.95 -12.35
C ALA A 121 -5.90 -5.11 -11.18
N GLN A 122 -6.33 -4.00 -10.56
CA GLN A 122 -7.32 -4.02 -9.49
C GLN A 122 -8.68 -4.56 -9.97
N ALA A 123 -9.10 -4.22 -11.18
CA ALA A 123 -10.32 -4.79 -11.78
C ALA A 123 -10.22 -6.32 -11.91
N LEU A 124 -9.08 -6.83 -12.38
CA LEU A 124 -8.84 -8.28 -12.48
C LEU A 124 -8.81 -8.98 -11.12
N LEU A 125 -8.28 -8.31 -10.08
CA LEU A 125 -8.35 -8.81 -8.70
C LEU A 125 -9.79 -8.89 -8.20
N LYS A 126 -10.61 -7.85 -8.44
CA LYS A 126 -12.03 -7.82 -8.07
C LYS A 126 -12.85 -8.93 -8.76
N GLU A 127 -12.52 -9.22 -10.00
CA GLU A 127 -13.15 -10.29 -10.77
C GLU A 127 -12.62 -11.70 -10.41
N GLY A 128 -11.63 -11.80 -9.54
CA GLY A 128 -10.98 -13.07 -9.16
C GLY A 128 -10.14 -13.70 -10.29
N LYS A 129 -9.84 -12.95 -11.35
CA LYS A 129 -9.00 -13.42 -12.47
C LYS A 129 -7.51 -13.46 -12.09
N ILE A 130 -7.12 -12.60 -11.15
CA ILE A 130 -5.81 -12.61 -10.50
C ILE A 130 -6.04 -12.95 -9.05
N VAL A 131 -5.35 -13.99 -8.56
CA VAL A 131 -5.40 -14.40 -7.15
C VAL A 131 -3.97 -14.32 -6.60
N PRO A 132 -3.66 -13.32 -5.75
CA PRO A 132 -2.36 -13.22 -5.11
C PRO A 132 -2.07 -14.47 -4.27
N ALA A 133 -0.80 -14.89 -4.23
CA ALA A 133 -0.39 -15.99 -3.36
C ALA A 133 -0.66 -15.63 -1.89
N ALA A 134 -1.44 -16.47 -1.21
CA ALA A 134 -1.86 -16.22 0.17
C ALA A 134 -0.84 -16.70 1.22
N ASN A 135 0.28 -17.32 0.80
CA ASN A 135 1.26 -17.86 1.71
C ASN A 135 2.66 -17.26 1.52
N PHE A 136 3.45 -17.30 2.57
CA PHE A 136 4.80 -16.73 2.61
C PHE A 136 5.79 -17.47 1.68
N ASN A 137 5.51 -18.69 1.28
CA ASN A 137 6.27 -19.48 0.33
C ASN A 137 5.78 -19.26 -1.11
N GLY A 138 5.14 -18.12 -1.34
CA GLY A 138 4.39 -17.73 -2.50
C GLY A 138 4.93 -18.24 -3.81
N VAL A 139 4.26 -19.24 -4.34
CA VAL A 139 4.36 -19.54 -5.76
C VAL A 139 3.48 -18.53 -6.44
N THR A 140 4.08 -17.56 -7.11
CA THR A 140 3.36 -16.75 -8.09
C THR A 140 2.77 -17.73 -9.10
N PRO A 141 1.47 -17.71 -9.39
CA PRO A 141 0.90 -18.59 -10.41
C PRO A 141 1.74 -18.48 -11.69
N GLU A 142 2.10 -19.61 -12.30
CA GLU A 142 2.89 -19.66 -13.54
C GLU A 142 2.24 -18.87 -14.70
N THR A 143 0.98 -18.53 -14.54
CA THR A 143 0.16 -17.77 -15.50
C THR A 143 0.22 -16.25 -15.31
N PHE A 144 0.95 -15.74 -14.30
CA PHE A 144 1.07 -14.31 -14.09
C PHE A 144 2.13 -13.73 -15.04
N THR A 145 1.67 -13.07 -16.08
CA THR A 145 2.50 -12.25 -16.98
C THR A 145 2.17 -10.78 -16.75
N TRP A 146 3.23 -9.99 -16.56
CA TRP A 146 3.17 -8.52 -16.44
C TRP A 146 2.77 -7.86 -17.77
#